data_ada85715b212c8c7f6e03084013bd6f4
#
_entry.id   ada85715b212c8c7f6e03084013bd6f4
#
_cell.length_a   1.000
_cell.length_b   1.000
_cell.length_c   1.000
_cell.angle_alpha   90.00
_cell.angle_beta   90.00
_cell.angle_gamma   90.00
#
_symmetry.space_group_name_H-M   'P 1'
#
loop_
_entity.id
_entity.type
_entity.pdbx_description
1 polymer ?
#
loop_
_entity_poly.entity_id
_entity_poly.type
_entity_poly.pdbx_seq_one_letter_code
_entity_poly.pdbx_strand_id
1 'polypeptide(L)'
;MTSILTKFNWFGLAGGVTTLLMIVASLLYPWWQLTIGDNLLTLNVSPVSMNLGFLGNLFTVPFIWALTLVGILSLFASAIAMLIYSVLPRKSYSIHLLGFGYKKPLYAVLFFVIGLVATTMICRAVLDFNIPLSGSTTNTLPIPFASGITISVLLSAGFQWSFWLAIVAAGLCLAARIYHKKVAPAPKV
;
A
#
# COMPACT_ATOMS: atom_id res chain seq x y z
N MET A 1 40.09 -14.98 -4.15
CA MET A 1 38.82 -14.94 -4.90
C MET A 1 37.78 -14.27 -4.01
N THR A 2 37.61 -12.95 -4.08
CA THR A 2 36.47 -12.26 -3.42
C THR A 2 35.21 -12.63 -4.18
N SER A 3 34.34 -13.37 -3.54
CA SER A 3 33.15 -13.94 -4.16
C SER A 3 32.29 -12.83 -4.80
N ILE A 4 31.82 -13.06 -6.01
CA ILE A 4 30.90 -12.18 -6.76
C ILE A 4 29.68 -11.83 -5.90
N LEU A 5 29.29 -12.74 -5.00
CA LEU A 5 28.18 -12.61 -4.05
C LEU A 5 28.28 -11.40 -3.10
N THR A 6 29.50 -10.92 -2.78
CA THR A 6 29.68 -9.73 -1.92
C THR A 6 29.50 -8.40 -2.63
N LYS A 7 29.32 -8.41 -3.96
CA LYS A 7 29.14 -7.20 -4.77
C LYS A 7 27.69 -6.74 -4.92
N PHE A 8 26.73 -7.60 -4.61
CA PHE A 8 25.31 -7.33 -4.76
C PHE A 8 24.62 -7.02 -3.44
N ASN A 9 23.64 -6.14 -3.47
CA ASN A 9 22.73 -5.96 -2.34
C ASN A 9 21.49 -6.85 -2.53
N TRP A 10 21.55 -8.07 -1.98
CA TRP A 10 20.47 -9.06 -2.09
C TRP A 10 19.13 -8.58 -1.52
N PHE A 11 19.16 -7.80 -0.44
CA PHE A 11 17.95 -7.21 0.12
C PHE A 11 17.31 -6.21 -0.85
N GLY A 12 18.14 -5.44 -1.56
CA GLY A 12 17.65 -4.52 -2.58
C GLY A 12 17.06 -5.26 -3.78
N LEU A 13 17.71 -6.34 -4.22
CA LEU A 13 17.18 -7.17 -5.30
C LEU A 13 15.81 -7.77 -4.91
N ALA A 14 15.75 -8.42 -3.75
CA ALA A 14 14.52 -8.98 -3.23
C ALA A 14 13.44 -7.89 -3.05
N GLY A 15 13.80 -6.74 -2.47
CA GLY A 15 12.88 -5.61 -2.28
C GLY A 15 12.33 -5.04 -3.59
N GLY A 16 13.18 -4.89 -4.61
CA GLY A 16 12.76 -4.43 -5.93
C GLY A 16 11.81 -5.41 -6.61
N VAL A 17 12.14 -6.70 -6.62
CA VAL A 17 11.27 -7.76 -7.17
C VAL A 17 9.95 -7.84 -6.42
N THR A 18 10.00 -7.86 -5.08
CA THR A 18 8.78 -7.92 -4.26
C THR A 18 7.90 -6.66 -4.45
N THR A 19 8.51 -5.49 -4.68
CA THR A 19 7.75 -4.27 -4.99
C THR A 19 7.02 -4.39 -6.34
N LEU A 20 7.65 -4.98 -7.38
CA LEU A 20 6.96 -5.25 -8.64
C LEU A 20 5.81 -6.24 -8.47
N LEU A 21 6.04 -7.33 -7.74
CA LEU A 21 4.99 -8.31 -7.44
C LEU A 21 3.85 -7.69 -6.63
N MET A 22 4.17 -6.81 -5.67
CA MET A 22 3.19 -6.07 -4.88
C MET A 22 2.33 -5.15 -5.75
N ILE A 23 2.90 -4.46 -6.75
CA ILE A 23 2.12 -3.63 -7.68
C ILE A 23 1.11 -4.51 -8.44
N VAL A 24 1.56 -5.62 -9.02
CA VAL A 24 0.69 -6.56 -9.75
C VAL A 24 -0.40 -7.12 -8.83
N ALA A 25 -0.02 -7.58 -7.65
CA ALA A 25 -0.97 -8.09 -6.67
C ALA A 25 -2.01 -7.05 -6.25
N SER A 26 -1.59 -5.79 -6.09
CA SER A 26 -2.48 -4.69 -5.68
C SER A 26 -3.43 -4.20 -6.78
N LEU A 27 -3.15 -4.51 -8.04
CA LEU A 27 -4.09 -4.29 -9.14
C LEU A 27 -5.22 -5.32 -9.13
N LEU A 28 -4.96 -6.54 -8.65
CA LEU A 28 -5.92 -7.66 -8.61
C LEU A 28 -6.66 -7.70 -7.27
N TYR A 29 -5.99 -7.37 -6.18
CA TYR A 29 -6.52 -7.45 -4.82
C TYR A 29 -6.24 -6.14 -4.08
N PRO A 30 -7.26 -5.52 -3.44
CA PRO A 30 -7.06 -4.29 -2.66
C PRO A 30 -6.18 -4.56 -1.44
N TRP A 31 -5.63 -3.51 -0.83
CA TRP A 31 -4.93 -3.63 0.45
C TRP A 31 -5.90 -3.73 1.61
N TRP A 32 -7.02 -3.05 1.47
CA TRP A 32 -8.11 -3.07 2.45
C TRP A 32 -9.45 -3.04 1.72
N GLN A 33 -10.40 -3.81 2.23
CA GLN A 33 -11.73 -3.94 1.67
C GLN A 33 -12.76 -3.69 2.76
N LEU A 34 -13.78 -2.89 2.45
CA LEU A 34 -14.97 -2.71 3.25
C LEU A 34 -16.16 -3.23 2.46
N THR A 35 -16.99 -4.03 3.11
CA THR A 35 -18.26 -4.51 2.58
C THR A 35 -19.40 -4.03 3.47
N ILE A 36 -20.48 -3.61 2.87
CA ILE A 36 -21.67 -3.09 3.53
C ILE A 36 -22.87 -3.90 3.04
N GLY A 37 -23.65 -4.49 3.97
CA GLY A 37 -24.90 -5.18 3.70
C GLY A 37 -24.75 -6.32 2.69
N ASP A 38 -24.08 -7.42 3.07
CA ASP A 38 -23.93 -8.63 2.23
C ASP A 38 -23.46 -8.33 0.79
N ASN A 39 -22.45 -7.49 0.64
CA ASN A 39 -21.88 -7.03 -0.63
C ASN A 39 -22.80 -6.11 -1.49
N LEU A 40 -23.81 -5.49 -0.92
CA LEU A 40 -24.56 -4.43 -1.61
C LEU A 40 -23.65 -3.31 -2.04
N LEU A 41 -22.72 -2.92 -1.16
CA LEU A 41 -21.69 -1.94 -1.46
C LEU A 41 -20.34 -2.47 -0.99
N THR A 42 -19.33 -2.37 -1.85
CA THR A 42 -17.95 -2.74 -1.55
C THR A 42 -17.02 -1.57 -1.84
N LEU A 43 -16.10 -1.30 -0.95
CA LEU A 43 -15.04 -0.30 -1.14
C LEU A 43 -13.70 -1.02 -1.09
N ASN A 44 -12.99 -1.01 -2.19
CA ASN A 44 -11.67 -1.59 -2.36
C ASN A 44 -10.63 -0.47 -2.41
N VAL A 45 -9.67 -0.48 -1.51
CA VAL A 45 -8.69 0.61 -1.38
C VAL A 45 -7.27 0.09 -1.34
N SER A 46 -6.43 0.66 -2.20
CA SER A 46 -4.98 0.53 -2.17
C SER A 46 -4.32 1.78 -2.79
N PRO A 47 -3.02 2.03 -2.62
CA PRO A 47 -2.33 3.15 -3.28
C PRO A 47 -2.29 3.05 -4.81
N VAL A 48 -2.55 1.87 -5.38
CA VAL A 48 -2.49 1.61 -6.83
C VAL A 48 -3.85 1.31 -7.44
N SER A 49 -4.90 1.13 -6.63
CA SER A 49 -6.25 0.82 -7.09
C SER A 49 -7.28 1.23 -6.03
N MET A 50 -8.29 1.97 -6.43
CA MET A 50 -9.43 2.31 -5.57
C MET A 50 -10.71 2.20 -6.38
N ASN A 51 -11.60 1.30 -5.97
CA ASN A 51 -12.83 1.00 -6.66
C ASN A 51 -14.00 0.94 -5.66
N LEU A 52 -15.13 1.45 -6.09
CA LEU A 52 -16.41 1.33 -5.41
C LEU A 52 -17.26 0.30 -6.16
N GLY A 53 -17.70 -0.73 -5.46
CA GLY A 53 -18.65 -1.73 -5.99
C GLY A 53 -20.06 -1.43 -5.48
N PHE A 54 -21.03 -1.47 -6.36
CA PHE A 54 -22.45 -1.39 -6.02
C PHE A 54 -23.22 -2.45 -6.78
N LEU A 55 -23.89 -3.34 -6.05
CA LEU A 55 -24.63 -4.49 -6.62
C LEU A 55 -23.81 -5.30 -7.64
N GLY A 56 -22.52 -5.55 -7.33
CA GLY A 56 -21.61 -6.31 -8.18
C GLY A 56 -20.97 -5.52 -9.33
N ASN A 57 -21.38 -4.28 -9.60
CA ASN A 57 -20.76 -3.42 -10.60
C ASN A 57 -19.67 -2.56 -9.96
N LEU A 58 -18.49 -2.50 -10.59
CA LEU A 58 -17.36 -1.70 -10.11
C LEU A 58 -17.36 -0.32 -10.78
N PHE A 59 -17.27 0.70 -9.97
CA PHE A 59 -17.18 2.09 -10.40
C PHE A 59 -15.84 2.67 -9.97
N THR A 60 -15.18 3.36 -10.88
CA THR A 60 -13.93 4.08 -10.59
C THR A 60 -14.17 5.57 -10.86
N VAL A 61 -13.88 6.41 -9.88
CA VAL A 61 -13.95 7.85 -10.03
C VAL A 61 -12.74 8.33 -10.83
N PRO A 62 -12.89 9.07 -11.93
CA PRO A 62 -11.78 9.46 -12.82
C PRO A 62 -10.63 10.16 -12.10
N PHE A 63 -10.93 11.05 -11.16
CA PHE A 63 -9.91 11.74 -10.36
C PHE A 63 -9.11 10.76 -9.48
N ILE A 64 -9.77 9.80 -8.85
CA ILE A 64 -9.13 8.77 -8.03
C ILE A 64 -8.26 7.88 -8.93
N TRP A 65 -8.75 7.51 -10.12
CA TRP A 65 -7.98 6.74 -11.09
C TRP A 65 -6.68 7.46 -11.48
N ALA A 66 -6.72 8.78 -11.72
CA ALA A 66 -5.51 9.55 -12.03
C ALA A 66 -4.50 9.54 -10.88
N LEU A 67 -4.96 9.65 -9.61
CA LEU A 67 -4.09 9.55 -8.43
C LEU A 67 -3.46 8.16 -8.28
N THR A 68 -4.23 7.10 -8.51
CA THR A 68 -3.70 5.72 -8.45
C THR A 68 -2.68 5.47 -9.55
N LEU A 69 -2.84 6.04 -10.74
CA LEU A 69 -1.86 5.97 -11.82
C LEU A 69 -0.52 6.59 -11.40
N VAL A 70 -0.54 7.77 -10.77
CA VAL A 70 0.67 8.39 -10.21
C VAL A 70 1.32 7.49 -9.15
N GLY A 71 0.52 6.85 -8.29
CA GLY A 71 0.97 5.86 -7.31
C GLY A 71 1.69 4.68 -7.98
N ILE A 72 1.07 4.08 -9.00
CA ILE A 72 1.64 2.98 -9.79
C ILE A 72 2.98 3.38 -10.40
N LEU A 73 3.03 4.50 -11.13
CA LEU A 73 4.24 4.98 -11.80
C LEU A 73 5.36 5.26 -10.80
N SER A 74 5.03 5.88 -9.66
CA SER A 74 5.99 6.18 -8.60
C SER A 74 6.59 4.92 -7.97
N LEU A 75 5.75 3.91 -7.67
CA LEU A 75 6.19 2.63 -7.11
C LEU A 75 6.97 1.81 -8.13
N PHE A 76 6.54 1.80 -9.39
CA PHE A 76 7.26 1.13 -10.47
C PHE A 76 8.65 1.72 -10.68
N ALA A 77 8.76 3.05 -10.77
CA ALA A 77 10.05 3.74 -10.86
C ALA A 77 10.95 3.43 -9.65
N SER A 78 10.36 3.35 -8.44
CA SER A 78 11.14 3.01 -7.24
C SER A 78 11.63 1.56 -7.24
N ALA A 79 10.84 0.62 -7.76
CA ALA A 79 11.25 -0.78 -7.90
C ALA A 79 12.42 -0.90 -8.88
N ILE A 80 12.34 -0.24 -10.03
CA ILE A 80 13.45 -0.20 -11.02
C ILE A 80 14.69 0.43 -10.41
N ALA A 81 14.56 1.56 -9.70
CA ALA A 81 15.69 2.21 -9.02
C ALA A 81 16.34 1.27 -8.01
N MET A 82 15.56 0.50 -7.25
CA MET A 82 16.06 -0.47 -6.29
C MET A 82 16.77 -1.64 -6.97
N LEU A 83 16.27 -2.14 -8.10
CA LEU A 83 16.92 -3.18 -8.89
C LEU A 83 18.26 -2.71 -9.46
N ILE A 84 18.31 -1.51 -10.06
CA ILE A 84 19.56 -0.92 -10.59
C ILE A 84 20.57 -0.74 -9.45
N TYR A 85 20.13 -0.17 -8.31
CA TYR A 85 20.96 -0.05 -7.12
C TYR A 85 21.53 -1.38 -6.66
N SER A 86 20.74 -2.44 -6.64
CA SER A 86 21.16 -3.77 -6.17
C SER A 86 22.32 -4.33 -6.95
N VAL A 87 22.35 -4.11 -8.27
CA VAL A 87 23.41 -4.57 -9.17
C VAL A 87 24.65 -3.67 -9.12
N LEU A 88 24.45 -2.36 -8.92
CA LEU A 88 25.51 -1.35 -8.99
C LEU A 88 25.65 -0.53 -7.68
N PRO A 89 25.81 -1.16 -6.50
CA PRO A 89 25.72 -0.45 -5.21
C PRO A 89 26.88 0.51 -4.94
N ARG A 90 27.99 0.40 -5.68
CA ARG A 90 29.23 1.19 -5.49
C ARG A 90 29.36 2.40 -6.39
N LYS A 91 28.42 2.61 -7.32
CA LYS A 91 28.43 3.80 -8.19
C LYS A 91 28.04 5.07 -7.41
N SER A 92 28.56 6.23 -7.81
CA SER A 92 28.30 7.51 -7.14
C SER A 92 26.82 7.88 -7.03
N TYR A 93 26.02 7.52 -8.04
CA TYR A 93 24.57 7.76 -8.07
C TYR A 93 23.75 6.73 -7.27
N SER A 94 24.35 5.62 -6.85
CA SER A 94 23.64 4.51 -6.21
C SER A 94 22.95 4.89 -4.90
N ILE A 95 23.52 5.85 -4.15
CA ILE A 95 22.91 6.33 -2.92
C ILE A 95 21.58 7.06 -3.17
N HIS A 96 21.48 7.80 -4.27
CA HIS A 96 20.25 8.48 -4.69
C HIS A 96 19.18 7.48 -5.14
N LEU A 97 19.58 6.46 -5.93
CA LEU A 97 18.68 5.38 -6.32
C LEU A 97 18.16 4.61 -5.12
N LEU A 98 19.04 4.28 -4.17
CA LEU A 98 18.64 3.64 -2.92
C LEU A 98 17.68 4.53 -2.13
N GLY A 99 18.01 5.83 -2.01
CA GLY A 99 17.17 6.81 -1.31
C GLY A 99 15.77 6.90 -1.88
N PHE A 100 15.64 6.92 -3.20
CA PHE A 100 14.35 6.91 -3.89
C PHE A 100 13.64 5.56 -3.77
N GLY A 101 14.38 4.45 -4.00
CA GLY A 101 13.84 3.10 -4.05
C GLY A 101 13.23 2.62 -2.74
N TYR A 102 13.84 2.93 -1.56
CA TYR A 102 13.27 2.45 -0.30
C TYR A 102 12.17 3.36 0.26
N LYS A 103 12.22 4.68 -0.02
CA LYS A 103 11.27 5.63 0.55
C LYS A 103 9.87 5.45 -0.01
N LYS A 104 9.74 5.16 -1.30
CA LYS A 104 8.42 5.09 -1.96
C LYS A 104 7.56 3.93 -1.45
N PRO A 105 8.03 2.67 -1.41
CA PRO A 105 7.25 1.58 -0.81
C PRO A 105 6.96 1.82 0.67
N LEU A 106 7.92 2.35 1.42
CA LEU A 106 7.73 2.65 2.84
C LEU A 106 6.65 3.71 3.05
N TYR A 107 6.71 4.82 2.31
CA TYR A 107 5.72 5.89 2.42
C TYR A 107 4.35 5.46 1.92
N ALA A 108 4.27 4.61 0.89
CA ALA A 108 3.00 4.07 0.42
C ALA A 108 2.27 3.31 1.53
N VAL A 109 2.98 2.42 2.25
CA VAL A 109 2.40 1.70 3.40
C VAL A 109 2.04 2.65 4.53
N LEU A 110 2.96 3.55 4.90
CA LEU A 110 2.76 4.47 6.03
C LEU A 110 1.57 5.41 5.79
N PHE A 111 1.54 6.10 4.66
CA PHE A 111 0.44 7.03 4.34
C PHE A 111 -0.88 6.32 4.10
N PHE A 112 -0.86 5.09 3.57
CA PHE A 112 -2.06 4.29 3.47
C PHE A 112 -2.67 4.00 4.84
N VAL A 113 -1.88 3.53 5.80
CA VAL A 113 -2.36 3.23 7.15
C VAL A 113 -2.82 4.49 7.87
N ILE A 114 -2.04 5.58 7.81
CA ILE A 114 -2.40 6.86 8.42
C ILE A 114 -3.71 7.39 7.80
N GLY A 115 -3.81 7.37 6.47
CA GLY A 115 -5.00 7.83 5.75
C GLY A 115 -6.24 7.02 6.11
N LEU A 116 -6.10 5.69 6.19
CA LEU A 116 -7.20 4.80 6.55
C LEU A 116 -7.68 5.06 7.99
N VAL A 117 -6.75 5.16 8.95
CA VAL A 117 -7.08 5.47 10.35
C VAL A 117 -7.72 6.85 10.46
N ALA A 118 -7.16 7.87 9.80
CA ALA A 118 -7.73 9.21 9.80
C ALA A 118 -9.16 9.23 9.23
N THR A 119 -9.39 8.54 8.10
CA THR A 119 -10.71 8.44 7.48
C THR A 119 -11.73 7.78 8.41
N THR A 120 -11.37 6.65 9.05
CA THR A 120 -12.28 5.95 9.97
C THR A 120 -12.58 6.82 11.21
N MET A 121 -11.60 7.57 11.75
CA MET A 121 -11.81 8.50 12.85
C MET A 121 -12.71 9.68 12.47
N ILE A 122 -12.54 10.25 11.27
CA ILE A 122 -13.38 11.34 10.77
C ILE A 122 -14.81 10.86 10.57
N CYS A 123 -15.01 9.69 9.95
CA CYS A 123 -16.35 9.12 9.76
C CYS A 123 -17.07 8.91 11.08
N ARG A 124 -16.35 8.42 12.10
CA ARG A 124 -16.91 8.24 13.43
C ARG A 124 -17.23 9.56 14.11
N ALA A 125 -16.34 10.58 14.04
CA ALA A 125 -16.50 11.85 14.76
C ALA A 125 -17.51 12.80 14.10
N VAL A 126 -17.60 12.79 12.76
CA VAL A 126 -18.42 13.75 12.01
C VAL A 126 -19.75 13.15 11.57
N LEU A 127 -19.76 11.87 11.18
CA LEU A 127 -20.94 11.20 10.61
C LEU A 127 -21.62 10.25 11.60
N ASP A 128 -21.07 10.09 12.80
CA ASP A 128 -21.49 9.06 13.78
C ASP A 128 -21.57 7.65 13.15
N PHE A 129 -20.68 7.38 12.17
CA PHE A 129 -20.64 6.17 11.40
C PHE A 129 -19.38 5.38 11.71
N ASN A 130 -19.53 4.24 12.37
CA ASN A 130 -18.41 3.44 12.84
C ASN A 130 -17.95 2.47 11.75
N ILE A 131 -16.82 2.78 11.09
CA ILE A 131 -16.18 1.92 10.11
C ILE A 131 -15.10 1.10 10.83
N PRO A 132 -15.18 -0.25 10.85
CA PRO A 132 -14.14 -1.06 11.47
C PRO A 132 -12.89 -1.08 10.59
N LEU A 133 -11.71 -1.03 11.19
CA LEU A 133 -10.44 -1.26 10.47
C LEU A 133 -10.28 -2.73 10.11
N SER A 134 -10.78 -3.62 10.98
CA SER A 134 -10.77 -5.06 10.79
C SER A 134 -11.92 -5.68 11.61
N GLY A 135 -12.56 -6.71 11.04
CA GLY A 135 -13.72 -7.36 11.64
C GLY A 135 -15.05 -6.76 11.14
N SER A 136 -16.10 -6.90 11.95
CA SER A 136 -17.44 -6.44 11.59
C SER A 136 -18.05 -5.58 12.69
N THR A 137 -18.92 -4.65 12.27
CA THR A 137 -19.72 -3.79 13.16
C THR A 137 -21.09 -3.57 12.53
N THR A 138 -22.08 -3.26 13.36
CA THR A 138 -23.42 -2.93 12.90
C THR A 138 -23.68 -1.46 13.18
N ASN A 139 -24.06 -0.70 12.15
CA ASN A 139 -24.52 0.66 12.30
C ASN A 139 -26.04 0.75 12.08
N THR A 140 -26.71 1.56 12.87
CA THR A 140 -28.14 1.86 12.72
C THR A 140 -28.30 3.18 12.00
N LEU A 141 -28.98 3.16 10.86
CA LEU A 141 -29.24 4.34 10.06
C LEU A 141 -30.73 4.71 10.18
N PRO A 142 -31.07 5.96 10.58
CA PRO A 142 -32.45 6.42 10.57
C PRO A 142 -32.93 6.59 9.11
N ILE A 143 -34.14 6.19 8.81
CA ILE A 143 -34.75 6.43 7.49
C ILE A 143 -35.24 7.86 7.44
N PRO A 144 -34.77 8.72 6.51
CA PRO A 144 -35.06 10.15 6.50
C PRO A 144 -36.55 10.52 6.42
N PHE A 145 -37.39 9.65 5.89
CA PHE A 145 -38.81 9.93 5.65
C PHE A 145 -39.79 9.08 6.50
N ALA A 146 -39.27 8.26 7.43
CA ALA A 146 -40.05 7.40 8.29
C ALA A 146 -39.62 7.59 9.74
N SER A 147 -40.30 8.48 10.46
CA SER A 147 -39.98 8.75 11.86
C SER A 147 -40.08 7.48 12.71
N GLY A 148 -38.96 7.12 13.37
CA GLY A 148 -38.90 5.98 14.28
C GLY A 148 -38.46 4.64 13.62
N ILE A 149 -38.25 4.58 12.31
CA ILE A 149 -37.76 3.40 11.64
C ILE A 149 -36.25 3.53 11.44
N THR A 150 -35.50 2.54 11.93
CA THR A 150 -34.04 2.42 11.76
C THR A 150 -33.72 1.15 10.99
N ILE A 151 -32.75 1.23 10.08
CA ILE A 151 -32.19 0.06 9.41
C ILE A 151 -30.83 -0.26 10.02
N SER A 152 -30.64 -1.51 10.43
CA SER A 152 -29.34 -2.03 10.86
C SER A 152 -28.56 -2.52 9.67
N VAL A 153 -27.37 -1.97 9.44
CA VAL A 153 -26.49 -2.33 8.34
C VAL A 153 -25.22 -2.95 8.89
N LEU A 154 -24.91 -4.16 8.45
CA LEU A 154 -23.66 -4.85 8.79
C LEU A 154 -22.52 -4.32 7.91
N LEU A 155 -21.44 -3.87 8.55
CA LEU A 155 -20.18 -3.51 7.91
C LEU A 155 -19.14 -4.55 8.26
N SER A 156 -18.42 -5.03 7.27
CA SER A 156 -17.28 -5.92 7.46
C SER A 156 -16.07 -5.36 6.71
N ALA A 157 -14.93 -5.29 7.39
CA ALA A 157 -13.72 -4.77 6.78
C ALA A 157 -12.49 -5.61 7.14
N GLY A 158 -11.46 -5.56 6.29
CA GLY A 158 -10.23 -6.28 6.57
C GLY A 158 -9.10 -5.99 5.60
N PHE A 159 -7.88 -6.17 6.12
CA PHE A 159 -6.68 -6.12 5.32
C PHE A 159 -6.54 -7.40 4.51
N GLN A 160 -6.26 -7.24 3.20
CA GLN A 160 -6.05 -8.35 2.28
C GLN A 160 -4.58 -8.77 2.24
N TRP A 161 -4.28 -9.94 1.69
CA TRP A 161 -2.92 -10.48 1.62
C TRP A 161 -1.94 -9.57 0.87
N SER A 162 -2.42 -8.80 -0.12
CA SER A 162 -1.64 -7.81 -0.87
C SER A 162 -1.06 -6.69 0.00
N PHE A 163 -1.74 -6.31 1.09
CA PHE A 163 -1.22 -5.38 2.09
C PHE A 163 -0.01 -5.96 2.84
N TRP A 164 -0.08 -7.22 3.25
CA TRP A 164 1.03 -7.88 3.92
C TRP A 164 2.25 -8.03 3.01
N LEU A 165 2.01 -8.29 1.72
CA LEU A 165 3.07 -8.29 0.71
C LEU A 165 3.71 -6.90 0.59
N ALA A 166 2.94 -5.82 0.69
CA ALA A 166 3.47 -4.45 0.68
C ALA A 166 4.35 -4.15 1.91
N ILE A 167 3.97 -4.64 3.08
CA ILE A 167 4.80 -4.54 4.30
C ILE A 167 6.13 -5.27 4.10
N VAL A 168 6.10 -6.49 3.54
CA VAL A 168 7.32 -7.25 3.24
C VAL A 168 8.20 -6.51 2.24
N ALA A 169 7.63 -5.97 1.17
CA ALA A 169 8.36 -5.19 0.16
C ALA A 169 9.05 -3.96 0.79
N ALA A 170 8.31 -3.18 1.59
CA ALA A 170 8.84 -2.01 2.30
C ALA A 170 9.95 -2.41 3.28
N GLY A 171 9.77 -3.49 4.03
CA GLY A 171 10.77 -4.04 4.97
C GLY A 171 12.06 -4.46 4.28
N LEU A 172 11.98 -5.17 3.14
CA LEU A 172 13.13 -5.58 2.34
C LEU A 172 13.87 -4.36 1.76
N CYS A 173 13.15 -3.36 1.26
CA CYS A 173 13.74 -2.12 0.77
C CYS A 173 14.45 -1.34 1.88
N LEU A 174 13.88 -1.30 3.09
CA LEU A 174 14.51 -0.70 4.26
C LEU A 174 15.75 -1.49 4.72
N ALA A 175 15.68 -2.82 4.72
CA ALA A 175 16.82 -3.69 5.00
C ALA A 175 17.96 -3.46 4.01
N ALA A 176 17.65 -3.24 2.72
CA ALA A 176 18.64 -2.89 1.71
C ALA A 176 19.39 -1.59 2.07
N ARG A 177 18.68 -0.60 2.64
CA ARG A 177 19.27 0.66 3.09
C ARG A 177 20.22 0.45 4.28
N ILE A 178 19.81 -0.37 5.24
CA ILE A 178 20.65 -0.69 6.42
C ILE A 178 21.90 -1.48 5.98
N TYR A 179 21.71 -2.43 5.07
CA TYR A 179 22.79 -3.29 4.57
C TYR A 179 23.77 -2.56 3.63
N HIS A 180 23.40 -1.39 3.10
CA HIS A 180 24.21 -0.62 2.16
C HIS A 180 25.64 -0.38 2.68
N LYS A 181 25.81 -0.03 3.96
CA LYS A 181 27.13 0.20 4.59
C LYS A 181 28.09 -0.99 4.51
N LYS A 182 27.55 -2.23 4.43
CA LYS A 182 28.35 -3.46 4.30
C LYS A 182 28.75 -3.72 2.85
N VAL A 183 27.93 -3.33 1.88
CA VAL A 183 28.16 -3.58 0.44
C VAL A 183 29.01 -2.49 -0.19
N ALA A 184 28.81 -1.25 0.21
CA ALA A 184 29.54 -0.07 -0.24
C ALA A 184 30.11 0.68 0.96
N PRO A 185 31.18 0.18 1.61
CA PRO A 185 31.85 0.89 2.69
C PRO A 185 32.39 2.22 2.17
N ALA A 186 32.35 3.26 3.02
CA ALA A 186 32.97 4.54 2.70
C ALA A 186 34.46 4.34 2.41
N PRO A 187 35.06 5.08 1.45
CA PRO A 187 36.51 5.03 1.24
C PRO A 187 37.18 5.39 2.58
N LYS A 188 38.13 4.53 2.99
CA LYS A 188 38.98 4.85 4.12
C LYS A 188 39.83 6.05 3.70
N VAL A 189 39.60 7.21 4.34
CA VAL A 189 40.46 8.39 4.24
C VAL A 189 41.76 8.11 4.98
#